data_f4c6f5dfb207b2955e568f9e1aac8412
#
_entry.id   f4c6f5dfb207b2955e568f9e1aac8412
#
_cell.length_a   1.000
_cell.length_b   1.000
_cell.length_c   1.000
_cell.angle_alpha   90.00
_cell.angle_beta   90.00
_cell.angle_gamma   90.00
#
_symmetry.space_group_name_H-M   'P 1'
#
loop_
_entity.id
_entity.type
_entity.pdbx_description
1 polymer ?
#
loop_
_entity_poly.entity_id
_entity_poly.type
_entity_poly.pdbx_seq_one_letter_code
_entity_poly.pdbx_strand_id
1 'polypeptide(L)'
;MTKRLVAMAAVAALTCAAEAKEWPGFTRGMGIGGWLTNYKRFHVLPVDKRLVLTDGDFAHFDTYITEGDVERIKRWGFDHIRLGFDQLVLEEKPGVWRERTFRKVDEFVGWCGKHKINVVLNLHKAIGNYCDVPSKVQLLDDAELQDRFVALWLEIERRYHDFPGLAFEILNEVRDVDPEKWNALADRTLQAIRAVNPDRWVVIGSTASNRAEKLKYLKVWDDPKVVYTFHMYKPHEFTHQRGVLAANLLFQNAEVPYPGKETVERLLRPAAEWARAHPDKILWNGEFGTIRHIAPTARVAYKRDIISFCRAHGIPYCVWNYLSTPNDGNRFSLVDDDTRDFLSDELLRTCLGLGDRAATGELKFVTFNIWGPYFGNPVSERDLKIAAFLVRENAELVGFQECEKEFWTSRLFTRLGKAGYGWIADGKDRTRDLNPLLYRKDRLELLESGVEVFRKEDNPQGTKGFSWGVFRDRATDRKFFAYSTHFLWRTNADEPYRTSEAKRVSNARELLAKCGEVSKRHGELAIVGGGDLNARLREGDASLGEFGALGLKDAQFTVERASPWSSHHGDPKRDDIGTLRPFFRPGSDNPSNSLDHVHYRGIEPLALRVDRSQDVLECSDHSPVIFTFKLN
;
A
#
# COMPACT_ATOMS: atom_id res chain seq x y z
N MET A 1 41.32 -63.21 16.54
CA MET A 1 40.25 -62.53 15.77
C MET A 1 39.49 -61.60 16.71
N THR A 2 39.95 -60.37 16.77
CA THR A 2 39.40 -59.36 17.69
C THR A 2 38.90 -58.16 16.84
N LYS A 3 37.57 -58.02 16.77
CA LYS A 3 36.93 -56.87 16.15
C LYS A 3 36.95 -55.69 17.11
N ARG A 4 37.66 -54.63 16.70
CA ARG A 4 37.59 -53.32 17.38
C ARG A 4 36.34 -52.60 16.93
N LEU A 5 35.42 -52.29 17.86
CA LEU A 5 34.35 -51.31 17.69
C LEU A 5 34.99 -49.92 17.88
N VAL A 6 34.85 -49.09 16.85
CA VAL A 6 35.10 -47.66 16.93
C VAL A 6 33.75 -47.01 17.23
N ALA A 7 33.61 -46.50 18.43
CA ALA A 7 32.47 -45.66 18.84
C ALA A 7 32.72 -44.21 18.33
N MET A 8 31.95 -43.77 17.34
CA MET A 8 31.87 -42.34 16.97
C MET A 8 30.93 -41.65 17.95
N ALA A 9 31.50 -40.89 18.86
CA ALA A 9 30.72 -39.94 19.65
C ALA A 9 30.35 -38.74 18.77
N ALA A 10 29.10 -38.67 18.36
CA ALA A 10 28.55 -37.45 17.76
C ALA A 10 28.30 -36.44 18.87
N VAL A 11 29.14 -35.44 18.97
CA VAL A 11 28.89 -34.24 19.79
C VAL A 11 27.82 -33.43 19.04
N ALA A 12 26.57 -33.59 19.45
CA ALA A 12 25.50 -32.69 19.07
C ALA A 12 25.72 -31.37 19.83
N ALA A 13 26.31 -30.39 19.15
CA ALA A 13 26.30 -29.01 19.61
C ALA A 13 24.83 -28.52 19.45
N LEU A 14 24.03 -28.62 20.51
CA LEU A 14 22.80 -27.84 20.65
C LEU A 14 23.25 -26.37 20.79
N THR A 15 23.31 -25.68 19.67
CA THR A 15 23.20 -24.22 19.67
C THR A 15 21.75 -23.91 20.03
N CYS A 16 21.47 -23.65 21.30
CA CYS A 16 20.28 -22.88 21.69
C CYS A 16 20.43 -21.52 21.01
N ALA A 17 19.83 -21.38 19.81
CA ALA A 17 19.51 -20.08 19.29
C ALA A 17 18.48 -19.51 20.28
N ALA A 18 18.89 -18.53 21.10
CA ALA A 18 17.95 -17.76 21.88
C ALA A 18 16.92 -17.20 20.89
N GLU A 19 15.66 -17.58 21.03
CA GLU A 19 14.59 -17.02 20.22
C GLU A 19 14.63 -15.50 20.39
N ALA A 20 14.73 -14.79 19.27
CA ALA A 20 14.73 -13.33 19.29
C ALA A 20 13.45 -12.86 19.98
N LYS A 21 13.61 -11.94 20.95
CA LYS A 21 12.48 -11.44 21.71
C LYS A 21 11.49 -10.73 20.79
N GLU A 22 10.23 -11.14 20.82
CA GLU A 22 9.19 -10.55 20.00
C GLU A 22 8.63 -9.26 20.59
N TRP A 23 8.27 -8.32 19.73
CA TRP A 23 7.45 -7.16 20.06
C TRP A 23 6.04 -7.37 19.47
N PRO A 24 5.11 -7.95 20.24
CA PRO A 24 3.82 -8.40 19.70
C PRO A 24 3.00 -7.25 19.11
N GLY A 25 2.61 -7.40 17.84
CA GLY A 25 1.80 -6.41 17.13
C GLY A 25 2.57 -5.20 16.59
N PHE A 26 3.91 -5.25 16.57
CA PHE A 26 4.77 -4.18 16.06
C PHE A 26 5.83 -4.73 15.09
N THR A 27 5.41 -5.52 14.11
CA THR A 27 6.34 -6.15 13.17
C THR A 27 6.62 -5.27 11.94
N ARG A 28 5.58 -4.65 11.38
CA ARG A 28 5.66 -3.81 10.18
C ARG A 28 4.75 -2.61 10.30
N GLY A 29 5.34 -1.43 10.40
CA GLY A 29 4.65 -0.19 10.65
C GLY A 29 4.61 0.77 9.47
N MET A 30 3.72 1.75 9.60
CA MET A 30 3.61 2.90 8.73
C MET A 30 3.84 4.18 9.53
N GLY A 31 4.82 5.01 9.14
CA GLY A 31 5.03 6.32 9.73
C GLY A 31 4.01 7.35 9.24
N ILE A 32 3.47 8.14 10.14
CA ILE A 32 2.69 9.35 9.83
C ILE A 32 3.47 10.56 10.35
N GLY A 33 3.98 11.35 9.41
CA GLY A 33 4.55 12.67 9.66
C GLY A 33 3.73 13.78 9.03
N GLY A 34 4.10 15.03 9.29
CA GLY A 34 3.47 16.19 8.66
C GLY A 34 2.07 16.52 9.16
N TRP A 35 1.51 15.78 10.10
CA TRP A 35 0.22 16.06 10.69
C TRP A 35 0.35 16.92 11.96
N LEU A 36 0.72 16.33 13.09
CA LEU A 36 0.95 17.02 14.36
C LEU A 36 2.40 17.53 14.51
N THR A 37 3.18 17.41 13.46
CA THR A 37 4.48 18.06 13.27
C THR A 37 4.28 19.26 12.37
N ASN A 38 4.73 20.45 12.78
CA ASN A 38 4.45 21.68 12.03
C ASN A 38 5.46 21.90 10.88
N TYR A 39 5.50 21.01 9.88
CA TYR A 39 6.47 21.03 8.78
C TYR A 39 6.50 22.32 8.00
N LYS A 40 5.35 22.91 7.70
CA LYS A 40 5.28 24.16 6.92
C LYS A 40 6.04 25.31 7.56
N ARG A 41 6.28 25.23 8.88
CA ARG A 41 6.90 26.31 9.65
C ARG A 41 8.35 26.00 10.03
N PHE A 42 8.72 24.75 10.20
CA PHE A 42 10.04 24.37 10.69
C PHE A 42 11.18 24.66 9.72
N HIS A 43 10.91 24.68 8.42
CA HIS A 43 11.93 25.02 7.41
C HIS A 43 12.04 26.52 7.11
N VAL A 44 11.03 27.31 7.46
CA VAL A 44 10.88 28.67 6.94
C VAL A 44 10.91 29.73 8.03
N LEU A 45 10.59 29.40 9.28
CA LEU A 45 10.43 30.39 10.36
C LEU A 45 11.50 30.28 11.44
N PRO A 46 11.93 31.42 12.02
CA PRO A 46 12.73 31.45 13.25
C PRO A 46 12.09 30.65 14.36
N VAL A 47 12.90 30.10 15.28
CA VAL A 47 12.45 29.19 16.35
C VAL A 47 11.34 29.80 17.20
N ASP A 48 11.46 31.08 17.57
CA ASP A 48 10.48 31.82 18.35
C ASP A 48 9.09 31.91 17.68
N LYS A 49 9.04 31.98 16.35
CA LYS A 49 7.79 32.02 15.59
C LYS A 49 7.12 30.64 15.41
N ARG A 50 7.85 29.56 15.66
CA ARG A 50 7.29 28.20 15.65
C ARG A 50 6.44 27.89 16.87
N LEU A 51 6.63 28.64 17.96
CA LEU A 51 5.89 28.49 19.20
C LEU A 51 4.43 28.94 19.09
N VAL A 52 4.09 29.70 18.05
CA VAL A 52 2.74 30.23 17.86
C VAL A 52 2.00 29.42 16.80
N LEU A 53 1.00 28.65 17.23
CA LEU A 53 0.05 27.99 16.32
C LEU A 53 -0.98 28.99 15.81
N THR A 54 -1.28 28.92 14.52
CA THR A 54 -2.26 29.75 13.82
C THR A 54 -3.51 28.97 13.48
N ASP A 55 -4.60 29.65 13.10
CA ASP A 55 -5.83 28.98 12.64
C ASP A 55 -5.56 28.05 11.45
N GLY A 56 -4.61 28.39 10.57
CA GLY A 56 -4.19 27.51 9.48
C GLY A 56 -3.54 26.22 9.95
N ASP A 57 -2.79 26.25 11.06
CA ASP A 57 -2.22 25.03 11.66
C ASP A 57 -3.34 24.14 12.22
N PHE A 58 -4.34 24.74 12.89
CA PHE A 58 -5.47 23.99 13.40
C PHE A 58 -6.35 23.41 12.28
N ALA A 59 -6.60 24.16 11.20
CA ALA A 59 -7.31 23.66 10.04
C ALA A 59 -6.57 22.44 9.40
N HIS A 60 -5.23 22.49 9.35
CA HIS A 60 -4.43 21.36 8.92
C HIS A 60 -4.60 20.15 9.86
N PHE A 61 -4.53 20.35 11.17
CA PHE A 61 -4.73 19.25 12.14
C PHE A 61 -6.14 18.64 12.06
N ASP A 62 -7.14 19.43 11.69
CA ASP A 62 -8.52 18.97 11.57
C ASP A 62 -8.78 18.12 10.32
N THR A 63 -7.96 18.23 9.26
CA THR A 63 -8.27 17.67 7.94
C THR A 63 -7.21 16.74 7.34
N TYR A 64 -5.98 16.75 7.83
CA TYR A 64 -4.86 16.09 7.17
C TYR A 64 -4.89 14.56 7.28
N ILE A 65 -5.24 14.02 8.45
CA ILE A 65 -5.42 12.59 8.70
C ILE A 65 -6.84 12.33 9.21
N THR A 66 -7.44 11.27 8.74
CA THR A 66 -8.82 10.86 9.05
C THR A 66 -8.88 9.41 9.49
N GLU A 67 -10.01 8.97 10.04
CA GLU A 67 -10.25 7.57 10.36
C GLU A 67 -10.09 6.65 9.12
N GLY A 68 -10.51 7.12 7.94
CA GLY A 68 -10.38 6.38 6.69
C GLY A 68 -8.92 6.08 6.31
N ASP A 69 -7.96 6.93 6.75
CA ASP A 69 -6.53 6.68 6.54
C ASP A 69 -6.04 5.54 7.45
N VAL A 70 -6.47 5.51 8.72
CA VAL A 70 -6.14 4.44 9.67
C VAL A 70 -6.71 3.10 9.20
N GLU A 71 -7.99 3.08 8.80
CA GLU A 71 -8.64 1.91 8.22
C GLU A 71 -7.88 1.39 6.99
N ARG A 72 -7.48 2.29 6.10
CA ARG A 72 -6.73 1.96 4.88
C ARG A 72 -5.38 1.33 5.20
N ILE A 73 -4.61 1.91 6.12
CA ILE A 73 -3.31 1.39 6.56
C ILE A 73 -3.48 -0.03 7.15
N LYS A 74 -4.50 -0.23 8.00
CA LYS A 74 -4.82 -1.56 8.54
C LYS A 74 -5.20 -2.56 7.47
N ARG A 75 -6.07 -2.17 6.54
CA ARG A 75 -6.53 -3.02 5.43
C ARG A 75 -5.39 -3.44 4.50
N TRP A 76 -4.37 -2.61 4.32
CA TRP A 76 -3.17 -3.00 3.57
C TRP A 76 -2.34 -4.08 4.29
N GLY A 77 -2.47 -4.23 5.60
CA GLY A 77 -1.80 -5.26 6.38
C GLY A 77 -0.67 -4.77 7.25
N PHE A 78 -0.55 -3.46 7.49
CA PHE A 78 0.31 -2.93 8.54
C PHE A 78 -0.28 -3.24 9.92
N ASP A 79 0.56 -3.49 10.90
CA ASP A 79 0.15 -3.86 12.26
C ASP A 79 0.27 -2.71 13.26
N HIS A 80 1.05 -1.68 12.95
CA HIS A 80 1.16 -0.48 13.77
C HIS A 80 1.36 0.79 12.94
N ILE A 81 1.01 1.92 13.56
CA ILE A 81 1.28 3.26 13.03
C ILE A 81 2.22 3.99 14.00
N ARG A 82 3.28 4.57 13.45
CA ARG A 82 4.17 5.49 14.18
C ARG A 82 3.75 6.91 13.90
N LEU A 83 3.12 7.57 14.88
CA LEU A 83 2.63 8.94 14.78
C LEU A 83 3.66 9.92 15.33
N GLY A 84 4.23 10.76 14.46
CA GLY A 84 5.07 11.88 14.87
C GLY A 84 4.25 13.07 15.36
N PHE A 85 4.62 13.64 16.51
CA PHE A 85 4.08 14.90 17.03
C PHE A 85 5.19 15.78 17.60
N ASP A 86 4.98 17.11 17.60
CA ASP A 86 5.90 18.05 18.20
C ASP A 86 5.40 18.48 19.59
N GLN A 87 6.29 18.65 20.56
CA GLN A 87 5.93 19.10 21.91
C GLN A 87 5.09 20.38 21.89
N LEU A 88 5.48 21.35 21.06
CA LEU A 88 4.78 22.62 20.90
C LEU A 88 3.34 22.52 20.41
N VAL A 89 2.99 21.41 19.77
CA VAL A 89 1.62 21.15 19.32
C VAL A 89 0.73 20.75 20.49
N LEU A 90 1.29 20.06 21.49
CA LEU A 90 0.56 19.57 22.65
C LEU A 90 0.71 20.44 23.89
N GLU A 91 1.82 21.17 24.02
CA GLU A 91 2.10 22.03 25.17
C GLU A 91 2.07 23.51 24.77
N GLU A 92 1.25 24.31 25.43
CA GLU A 92 1.13 25.76 25.18
C GLU A 92 2.20 26.56 25.89
N LYS A 93 2.42 26.27 27.14
CA LYS A 93 3.45 26.80 28.04
C LYS A 93 3.73 25.75 29.12
N PRO A 94 4.80 25.87 29.90
CA PRO A 94 5.17 24.86 30.89
C PRO A 94 4.00 24.35 31.72
N GLY A 95 3.68 23.04 31.58
CA GLY A 95 2.59 22.37 32.29
C GLY A 95 1.16 22.75 31.86
N VAL A 96 1.00 23.48 30.76
CA VAL A 96 -0.33 23.83 30.21
C VAL A 96 -0.52 23.15 28.86
N TRP A 97 -1.45 22.22 28.82
CA TRP A 97 -1.70 21.38 27.65
C TRP A 97 -2.73 22.01 26.70
N ARG A 98 -2.52 21.82 25.38
CA ARG A 98 -3.46 22.29 24.36
C ARG A 98 -4.55 21.22 24.14
N GLU A 99 -5.66 21.34 24.85
CA GLU A 99 -6.76 20.38 24.76
C GLU A 99 -7.31 20.21 23.34
N ARG A 100 -7.27 21.26 22.51
CA ARG A 100 -7.71 21.19 21.11
C ARG A 100 -6.88 20.19 20.29
N THR A 101 -5.57 20.17 20.48
CA THR A 101 -4.69 19.25 19.74
C THR A 101 -4.59 17.89 20.40
N PHE A 102 -4.70 17.80 21.73
CA PHE A 102 -4.85 16.52 22.40
C PHE A 102 -6.09 15.77 21.93
N ARG A 103 -7.22 16.42 21.69
CA ARG A 103 -8.40 15.77 21.07
C ARG A 103 -8.09 15.11 19.73
N LYS A 104 -7.12 15.62 18.93
CA LYS A 104 -6.71 14.95 17.70
C LYS A 104 -5.93 13.66 17.98
N VAL A 105 -5.14 13.64 19.03
CA VAL A 105 -4.47 12.40 19.48
C VAL A 105 -5.51 11.42 20.05
N ASP A 106 -6.51 11.91 20.82
CA ASP A 106 -7.61 11.09 21.35
C ASP A 106 -8.40 10.44 20.22
N GLU A 107 -8.79 11.22 19.19
CA GLU A 107 -9.48 10.73 18.00
C GLU A 107 -8.64 9.65 17.30
N PHE A 108 -7.36 9.91 17.08
CA PHE A 108 -6.46 8.99 16.40
C PHE A 108 -6.26 7.68 17.17
N VAL A 109 -6.02 7.74 18.48
CA VAL A 109 -5.89 6.55 19.34
C VAL A 109 -7.21 5.77 19.34
N GLY A 110 -8.35 6.48 19.40
CA GLY A 110 -9.68 5.88 19.28
C GLY A 110 -9.89 5.14 17.96
N TRP A 111 -9.51 5.74 16.81
CA TRP A 111 -9.56 5.09 15.50
C TRP A 111 -8.66 3.86 15.45
N CYS A 112 -7.44 3.96 15.99
CA CYS A 112 -6.53 2.82 16.05
C CYS A 112 -7.08 1.66 16.89
N GLY A 113 -7.71 1.96 18.03
CA GLY A 113 -8.41 0.97 18.85
C GLY A 113 -9.56 0.28 18.12
N LYS A 114 -10.41 1.07 17.44
CA LYS A 114 -11.54 0.58 16.63
C LYS A 114 -11.07 -0.37 15.52
N HIS A 115 -10.00 -0.02 14.83
CA HIS A 115 -9.46 -0.80 13.71
C HIS A 115 -8.42 -1.86 14.14
N LYS A 116 -8.16 -2.01 15.45
CA LYS A 116 -7.21 -2.99 16.01
C LYS A 116 -5.82 -2.88 15.38
N ILE A 117 -5.28 -1.67 15.36
CA ILE A 117 -3.92 -1.36 14.93
C ILE A 117 -3.16 -0.70 16.08
N ASN A 118 -1.92 -1.12 16.33
CA ASN A 118 -1.12 -0.58 17.41
C ASN A 118 -0.53 0.79 17.07
N VAL A 119 -0.06 1.52 18.06
CA VAL A 119 0.45 2.88 17.91
C VAL A 119 1.80 3.03 18.59
N VAL A 120 2.75 3.64 17.89
CA VAL A 120 3.94 4.24 18.49
C VAL A 120 3.74 5.77 18.47
N LEU A 121 3.51 6.38 19.63
CA LEU A 121 3.54 7.84 19.75
C LEU A 121 4.99 8.29 19.82
N ASN A 122 5.40 9.05 18.82
CA ASN A 122 6.77 9.52 18.64
C ASN A 122 6.85 11.03 18.89
N LEU A 123 7.56 11.45 19.94
CA LEU A 123 7.90 12.84 20.12
C LEU A 123 8.94 13.24 19.05
N HIS A 124 8.45 13.82 17.97
CA HIS A 124 9.28 14.08 16.79
C HIS A 124 10.24 15.26 17.02
N LYS A 125 9.76 16.29 17.71
CA LYS A 125 10.57 17.44 18.12
C LYS A 125 10.25 17.85 19.55
N ALA A 126 11.26 17.83 20.40
CA ALA A 126 11.20 18.40 21.73
C ALA A 126 11.66 19.86 21.71
N ILE A 127 11.16 20.65 22.66
CA ILE A 127 11.67 22.01 22.87
C ILE A 127 13.16 21.92 23.25
N GLY A 128 13.99 22.64 22.51
CA GLY A 128 15.45 22.57 22.69
C GLY A 128 16.16 21.42 21.99
N ASN A 129 15.43 20.53 21.27
CA ASN A 129 16.02 19.53 20.36
C ASN A 129 15.23 19.48 19.05
N TYR A 130 15.68 20.23 18.05
CA TYR A 130 15.09 20.28 16.72
C TYR A 130 16.00 19.56 15.72
N CYS A 131 15.65 18.36 15.30
CA CYS A 131 16.50 17.52 14.45
C CYS A 131 16.71 18.09 13.03
N ASP A 132 15.81 18.93 12.55
CA ASP A 132 15.78 19.50 11.21
C ASP A 132 16.40 20.89 11.08
N VAL A 133 16.91 21.46 12.17
CA VAL A 133 17.49 22.81 12.18
C VAL A 133 18.91 22.78 12.73
N PRO A 134 19.87 23.49 12.11
CA PRO A 134 21.23 23.60 12.62
C PRO A 134 21.30 24.53 13.85
N SER A 135 20.54 24.24 14.89
CA SER A 135 20.54 24.96 16.16
C SER A 135 21.28 24.18 17.23
N LYS A 136 21.84 24.88 18.23
CA LYS A 136 22.41 24.22 19.41
C LYS A 136 21.31 23.45 20.15
N VAL A 137 21.62 22.23 20.57
CA VAL A 137 20.75 21.46 21.46
C VAL A 137 20.79 22.09 22.86
N GLN A 138 19.65 22.48 23.37
CA GLN A 138 19.49 23.07 24.72
C GLN A 138 18.92 22.06 25.71
N LEU A 139 18.05 21.16 25.26
CA LEU A 139 17.31 20.19 26.07
C LEU A 139 18.21 19.45 27.07
N LEU A 140 19.41 19.05 26.65
CA LEU A 140 20.30 18.23 27.50
C LEU A 140 21.13 19.04 28.52
N ASP A 141 21.10 20.37 28.42
CA ASP A 141 21.84 21.27 29.29
C ASP A 141 20.91 22.16 30.16
N ASP A 142 19.60 22.07 29.97
CA ASP A 142 18.58 22.90 30.62
C ASP A 142 17.62 22.03 31.44
N ALA A 143 17.66 22.18 32.76
CA ALA A 143 16.86 21.38 33.68
C ALA A 143 15.36 21.64 33.53
N GLU A 144 14.95 22.90 33.25
CA GLU A 144 13.54 23.23 33.04
C GLU A 144 12.98 22.53 31.78
N LEU A 145 13.75 22.51 30.70
CA LEU A 145 13.34 21.81 29.48
C LEU A 145 13.27 20.31 29.70
N GLN A 146 14.17 19.72 30.51
CA GLN A 146 14.12 18.31 30.87
C GLN A 146 12.89 17.99 31.74
N ASP A 147 12.55 18.87 32.68
CA ASP A 147 11.34 18.70 33.52
C ASP A 147 10.07 18.73 32.65
N ARG A 148 9.97 19.65 31.71
CA ARG A 148 8.88 19.73 30.74
C ARG A 148 8.80 18.51 29.84
N PHE A 149 9.94 17.99 29.41
CA PHE A 149 10.04 16.77 28.60
C PHE A 149 9.46 15.55 29.37
N VAL A 150 9.85 15.36 30.60
CA VAL A 150 9.33 14.28 31.46
C VAL A 150 7.84 14.48 31.74
N ALA A 151 7.42 15.71 32.07
CA ALA A 151 6.02 16.04 32.37
C ALA A 151 5.10 15.75 31.18
N LEU A 152 5.53 16.01 29.95
CA LEU A 152 4.78 15.68 28.74
C LEU A 152 4.51 14.17 28.65
N TRP A 153 5.51 13.32 28.87
CA TRP A 153 5.33 11.87 28.81
C TRP A 153 4.44 11.34 29.94
N LEU A 154 4.51 11.93 31.13
CA LEU A 154 3.60 11.58 32.23
C LEU A 154 2.16 11.99 31.93
N GLU A 155 1.93 13.15 31.27
CA GLU A 155 0.59 13.55 30.86
C GLU A 155 0.04 12.64 29.74
N ILE A 156 0.88 12.24 28.77
CA ILE A 156 0.49 11.28 27.72
C ILE A 156 0.14 9.93 28.37
N GLU A 157 0.95 9.44 29.33
CA GLU A 157 0.63 8.20 30.03
C GLU A 157 -0.67 8.31 30.82
N ARG A 158 -0.89 9.41 31.52
CA ARG A 158 -2.15 9.65 32.25
C ARG A 158 -3.39 9.60 31.35
N ARG A 159 -3.30 10.11 30.11
CA ARG A 159 -4.42 10.13 29.15
C ARG A 159 -4.69 8.77 28.54
N TYR A 160 -3.63 8.02 28.25
CA TYR A 160 -3.73 6.78 27.47
C TYR A 160 -3.30 5.53 28.25
N HIS A 161 -3.40 5.60 29.58
CA HIS A 161 -2.99 4.52 30.47
C HIS A 161 -3.60 3.17 30.08
N ASP A 162 -4.89 3.16 29.81
CA ASP A 162 -5.68 1.96 29.53
C ASP A 162 -5.61 1.48 28.07
N PHE A 163 -4.80 2.10 27.22
CA PHE A 163 -4.66 1.66 25.83
C PHE A 163 -3.47 0.67 25.68
N PRO A 164 -3.73 -0.65 25.56
CA PRO A 164 -2.67 -1.66 25.64
C PRO A 164 -1.77 -1.71 24.41
N GLY A 165 -2.27 -1.28 23.23
CA GLY A 165 -1.54 -1.28 21.95
C GLY A 165 -0.68 -0.04 21.73
N LEU A 166 -0.21 0.63 22.81
CA LEU A 166 0.52 1.89 22.73
C LEU A 166 1.97 1.74 23.20
N ALA A 167 2.90 2.28 22.42
CA ALA A 167 4.30 2.45 22.78
C ALA A 167 4.69 3.93 22.70
N PHE A 168 5.65 4.35 23.51
CA PHE A 168 6.19 5.71 23.55
C PHE A 168 7.60 5.74 23.00
N GLU A 169 7.82 6.39 21.87
CA GLU A 169 9.15 6.73 21.39
C GLU A 169 9.52 8.09 21.92
N ILE A 170 10.33 8.08 23.00
CA ILE A 170 10.48 9.25 23.87
C ILE A 170 11.13 10.44 23.18
N LEU A 171 11.97 10.25 22.16
CA LEU A 171 12.46 11.33 21.29
C LEU A 171 12.93 10.76 19.95
N ASN A 172 12.46 11.36 18.89
CA ASN A 172 12.98 11.17 17.54
C ASN A 172 14.40 11.76 17.44
N GLU A 173 15.25 11.16 16.66
CA GLU A 173 16.50 11.67 16.11
C GLU A 173 17.25 12.68 17.01
N VAL A 174 17.68 12.23 18.19
CA VAL A 174 18.56 13.03 19.04
C VAL A 174 19.79 13.44 18.24
N ARG A 175 20.13 14.74 18.29
CA ARG A 175 21.27 15.27 17.55
C ARG A 175 22.60 14.62 17.98
N ASP A 176 23.67 14.92 17.23
CA ASP A 176 25.01 14.46 17.59
C ASP A 176 25.51 15.25 18.81
N VAL A 177 25.32 14.66 19.97
CA VAL A 177 25.63 15.21 21.30
C VAL A 177 26.34 14.14 22.13
N ASP A 178 26.79 14.52 23.32
CA ASP A 178 27.34 13.59 24.29
C ASP A 178 26.29 12.51 24.63
N PRO A 179 26.55 11.23 24.33
CA PRO A 179 25.61 10.15 24.60
C PRO A 179 25.24 9.99 26.07
N GLU A 180 26.14 10.32 27.00
CA GLU A 180 25.88 10.17 28.45
C GLU A 180 24.79 11.15 28.91
N LYS A 181 24.76 12.37 28.38
CA LYS A 181 23.69 13.33 28.70
C LYS A 181 22.34 12.82 28.20
N TRP A 182 22.30 12.22 27.01
CA TRP A 182 21.09 11.62 26.49
C TRP A 182 20.67 10.40 27.30
N ASN A 183 21.59 9.49 27.60
CA ASN A 183 21.33 8.31 28.43
C ASN A 183 20.75 8.70 29.80
N ALA A 184 21.24 9.78 30.41
CA ALA A 184 20.73 10.25 31.70
C ALA A 184 19.29 10.77 31.61
N LEU A 185 18.94 11.56 30.57
CA LEU A 185 17.58 12.05 30.38
C LEU A 185 16.61 10.92 29.99
N ALA A 186 17.04 10.01 29.14
CA ALA A 186 16.26 8.84 28.74
C ALA A 186 15.98 7.93 29.96
N ASP A 187 16.98 7.69 30.81
CA ASP A 187 16.82 6.92 32.03
C ASP A 187 15.83 7.58 32.99
N ARG A 188 16.00 8.88 33.26
CA ARG A 188 15.09 9.66 34.10
C ARG A 188 13.63 9.59 33.58
N THR A 189 13.45 9.69 32.27
CA THR A 189 12.12 9.63 31.64
C THR A 189 11.53 8.22 31.76
N LEU A 190 12.33 7.19 31.49
CA LEU A 190 11.92 5.81 31.64
C LEU A 190 11.49 5.50 33.08
N GLN A 191 12.29 5.89 34.08
CA GLN A 191 11.94 5.69 35.48
C GLN A 191 10.65 6.41 35.87
N ALA A 192 10.43 7.63 35.40
CA ALA A 192 9.18 8.36 35.63
C ALA A 192 7.96 7.63 35.04
N ILE A 193 8.08 7.11 33.82
CA ILE A 193 7.01 6.31 33.19
C ILE A 193 6.79 5.01 33.97
N ARG A 194 7.84 4.30 34.38
CA ARG A 194 7.74 3.05 35.16
C ARG A 194 7.08 3.23 36.52
N ALA A 195 7.26 4.37 37.13
CA ALA A 195 6.62 4.68 38.41
C ALA A 195 5.10 4.72 38.31
N VAL A 196 4.55 5.00 37.12
CA VAL A 196 3.08 5.08 36.88
C VAL A 196 2.56 3.92 36.03
N ASN A 197 3.36 3.36 35.15
CA ASN A 197 2.99 2.22 34.31
C ASN A 197 4.22 1.32 34.01
N PRO A 198 4.38 0.20 34.74
CA PRO A 198 5.50 -0.72 34.53
C PRO A 198 5.42 -1.47 33.18
N ASP A 199 4.23 -1.56 32.57
CA ASP A 199 3.99 -2.36 31.37
C ASP A 199 4.05 -1.57 30.07
N ARG A 200 4.20 -0.25 30.12
CA ARG A 200 4.28 0.60 28.94
C ARG A 200 5.52 0.27 28.10
N TRP A 201 5.34 -0.03 26.80
CA TRP A 201 6.46 -0.11 25.88
C TRP A 201 7.10 1.27 25.68
N VAL A 202 8.42 1.35 25.86
CA VAL A 202 9.20 2.58 25.68
C VAL A 202 10.28 2.35 24.63
N VAL A 203 10.28 3.16 23.59
CA VAL A 203 11.24 3.12 22.49
C VAL A 203 12.29 4.21 22.70
N ILE A 204 13.57 3.83 22.67
CA ILE A 204 14.69 4.73 22.91
C ILE A 204 15.71 4.58 21.77
N GLY A 205 16.02 5.69 21.11
CA GLY A 205 17.00 5.75 20.03
C GLY A 205 18.34 6.30 20.45
N SER A 206 19.34 6.11 19.60
CA SER A 206 20.70 6.62 19.84
C SER A 206 20.84 8.10 19.41
N THR A 207 21.96 8.72 19.78
CA THR A 207 22.33 10.05 19.28
C THR A 207 22.67 10.06 17.78
N ALA A 208 22.95 11.22 17.23
CA ALA A 208 23.30 11.44 15.82
C ALA A 208 22.22 10.93 14.86
N SER A 209 20.95 11.32 15.13
CA SER A 209 19.78 10.97 14.31
C SER A 209 19.55 9.45 14.22
N ASN A 210 19.58 8.78 15.34
CA ASN A 210 19.32 7.33 15.46
C ASN A 210 20.19 6.46 14.53
N ARG A 211 21.42 6.86 14.26
CA ARG A 211 22.32 6.07 13.40
C ARG A 211 22.65 4.73 14.03
N ALA A 212 22.59 3.66 13.25
CA ALA A 212 22.88 2.30 13.71
C ALA A 212 24.26 2.16 14.36
N GLU A 213 25.29 2.84 13.84
CA GLU A 213 26.65 2.83 14.40
C GLU A 213 26.78 3.52 15.77
N LYS A 214 25.75 4.29 16.19
CA LYS A 214 25.71 4.93 17.50
C LYS A 214 25.00 4.09 18.57
N LEU A 215 24.33 3.02 18.21
CA LEU A 215 23.70 2.09 19.17
C LEU A 215 24.68 1.60 20.26
N LYS A 216 25.95 1.42 19.94
CA LYS A 216 26.99 1.01 20.89
C LYS A 216 27.24 1.98 22.05
N TYR A 217 26.78 3.23 21.95
CA TYR A 217 26.87 4.25 23.00
C TYR A 217 25.56 4.44 23.76
N LEU A 218 24.49 3.80 23.32
CA LEU A 218 23.21 3.83 24.01
C LEU A 218 23.24 2.88 25.21
N LYS A 219 22.79 3.36 26.37
CA LYS A 219 22.63 2.53 27.58
C LYS A 219 21.75 1.32 27.25
N VAL A 220 22.12 0.15 27.74
CA VAL A 220 21.28 -1.04 27.66
C VAL A 220 20.60 -1.22 29.02
N TRP A 221 19.26 -1.07 29.02
CA TRP A 221 18.46 -1.20 30.24
C TRP A 221 18.10 -2.67 30.51
N ASP A 222 18.12 -3.04 31.79
CA ASP A 222 17.55 -4.32 32.24
C ASP A 222 16.04 -4.15 32.46
N ASP A 223 15.34 -3.89 31.34
CA ASP A 223 13.90 -3.65 31.30
C ASP A 223 13.34 -4.36 30.07
N PRO A 224 12.42 -5.32 30.26
CA PRO A 224 11.87 -6.11 29.16
C PRO A 224 10.91 -5.34 28.23
N LYS A 225 10.49 -4.15 28.63
CA LYS A 225 9.56 -3.29 27.89
C LYS A 225 10.27 -2.11 27.21
N VAL A 226 11.62 -2.13 27.16
CA VAL A 226 12.40 -1.17 26.38
C VAL A 226 12.68 -1.76 24.99
N VAL A 227 12.42 -0.96 23.97
CA VAL A 227 12.73 -1.21 22.56
C VAL A 227 13.79 -0.22 22.11
N TYR A 228 14.82 -0.72 21.46
CA TYR A 228 15.90 0.11 20.91
C TYR A 228 15.60 0.44 19.46
N THR A 229 15.84 1.68 19.02
CA THR A 229 15.56 2.08 17.64
C THR A 229 16.77 2.66 16.92
N PHE A 230 16.80 2.43 15.62
CA PHE A 230 17.68 3.11 14.68
C PHE A 230 16.93 3.52 13.41
N HIS A 231 17.51 4.47 12.65
CA HIS A 231 16.98 4.93 11.37
C HIS A 231 17.96 4.63 10.24
N MET A 232 17.43 4.38 9.04
CA MET A 232 18.23 4.06 7.86
C MET A 232 17.88 4.94 6.67
N TYR A 233 18.69 5.99 6.47
CA TYR A 233 18.59 6.88 5.32
C TYR A 233 19.90 6.97 4.51
N LYS A 234 20.91 6.17 4.87
CA LYS A 234 22.17 6.19 4.14
C LYS A 234 22.11 5.35 2.85
N PRO A 235 22.78 5.76 1.77
CA PRO A 235 23.51 7.03 1.65
C PRO A 235 22.54 8.19 1.41
N HIS A 236 22.76 9.31 2.12
CA HIS A 236 21.86 10.48 2.06
C HIS A 236 21.79 11.09 0.67
N GLU A 237 22.89 11.08 -0.07
CA GLU A 237 22.97 11.52 -1.47
C GLU A 237 21.99 10.79 -2.38
N PHE A 238 21.67 9.53 -2.08
CA PHE A 238 20.64 8.77 -2.78
C PHE A 238 19.25 9.06 -2.23
N THR A 239 19.05 8.88 -0.92
CA THR A 239 17.70 8.90 -0.34
C THR A 239 17.05 10.27 -0.31
N HIS A 240 17.86 11.36 -0.29
CA HIS A 240 17.42 12.75 -0.22
C HIS A 240 17.77 13.57 -1.47
N GLN A 241 18.18 12.91 -2.56
CA GLN A 241 18.51 13.64 -3.80
C GLN A 241 17.35 14.54 -4.24
N ARG A 242 17.69 15.75 -4.68
CA ARG A 242 16.71 16.81 -5.04
C ARG A 242 15.81 17.27 -3.89
N GLY A 243 16.10 16.88 -2.66
CA GLY A 243 15.42 17.39 -1.48
C GLY A 243 15.88 18.79 -1.08
N VAL A 244 15.05 19.46 -0.29
CA VAL A 244 15.30 20.86 0.14
C VAL A 244 15.82 21.01 1.57
N LEU A 245 16.16 19.93 2.26
CA LEU A 245 16.84 20.05 3.55
C LEU A 245 18.10 20.90 3.37
N ALA A 246 18.22 21.97 4.14
CA ALA A 246 19.30 22.96 3.99
C ALA A 246 20.71 22.34 4.03
N ALA A 247 20.89 21.28 4.81
CA ALA A 247 22.11 20.49 4.83
C ALA A 247 22.38 19.74 3.51
N ASN A 248 21.37 19.63 2.63
CA ASN A 248 21.38 18.80 1.43
C ASN A 248 21.41 19.63 0.14
N LEU A 249 21.79 20.89 0.21
CA LEU A 249 22.04 21.73 -0.96
C LEU A 249 22.99 21.07 -1.97
N LEU A 250 23.89 20.22 -1.48
CA LEU A 250 24.81 19.41 -2.30
C LEU A 250 24.09 18.35 -3.15
N PHE A 251 22.87 17.95 -2.79
CA PHE A 251 22.12 16.87 -3.46
C PHE A 251 20.93 17.37 -4.28
N GLN A 252 20.65 18.66 -4.30
CA GLN A 252 19.47 19.25 -4.94
C GLN A 252 19.38 18.98 -6.45
N ASN A 253 20.52 18.85 -7.13
CA ASN A 253 20.59 18.65 -8.58
C ASN A 253 21.18 17.29 -8.99
N ALA A 254 21.45 16.42 -8.05
CA ALA A 254 22.08 15.13 -8.34
C ALA A 254 21.04 14.06 -8.69
N GLU A 255 21.27 13.33 -9.77
CA GLU A 255 20.67 12.01 -9.99
C GLU A 255 21.65 10.95 -9.53
N VAL A 256 21.41 10.41 -8.35
CA VAL A 256 22.25 9.37 -7.76
C VAL A 256 21.57 8.02 -7.99
N PRO A 257 22.22 7.06 -8.64
CA PRO A 257 21.65 5.74 -8.85
C PRO A 257 21.52 4.97 -7.54
N TYR A 258 20.68 3.95 -7.57
CA TYR A 258 20.56 3.02 -6.44
C TYR A 258 21.93 2.42 -6.06
N PRO A 259 22.34 2.49 -4.77
CA PRO A 259 23.71 2.16 -4.36
C PRO A 259 24.05 0.65 -4.37
N GLY A 260 23.06 -0.21 -4.64
CA GLY A 260 23.21 -1.67 -4.63
C GLY A 260 22.99 -2.30 -3.25
N LYS A 261 22.57 -3.56 -3.27
CA LYS A 261 22.23 -4.36 -2.07
C LYS A 261 23.40 -4.46 -1.09
N GLU A 262 24.60 -4.75 -1.58
CA GLU A 262 25.81 -4.89 -0.75
C GLU A 262 26.11 -3.61 0.05
N THR A 263 25.89 -2.43 -0.56
CA THR A 263 26.08 -1.16 0.13
C THR A 263 25.05 -0.99 1.25
N VAL A 264 23.77 -1.32 0.98
CA VAL A 264 22.70 -1.26 2.00
C VAL A 264 23.00 -2.19 3.16
N GLU A 265 23.35 -3.45 2.89
CA GLU A 265 23.70 -4.44 3.92
C GLU A 265 24.91 -4.01 4.75
N ARG A 266 25.96 -3.47 4.11
CA ARG A 266 27.14 -2.94 4.81
C ARG A 266 26.77 -1.80 5.76
N LEU A 267 25.89 -0.92 5.37
CA LEU A 267 25.44 0.22 6.19
C LEU A 267 24.53 -0.23 7.36
N LEU A 268 23.83 -1.33 7.21
CA LEU A 268 22.97 -1.92 8.25
C LEU A 268 23.71 -2.88 9.19
N ARG A 269 24.94 -3.28 8.84
CA ARG A 269 25.74 -4.23 9.65
C ARG A 269 25.85 -3.85 11.12
N PRO A 270 26.08 -2.58 11.52
CA PRO A 270 26.13 -2.21 12.94
C PRO A 270 24.86 -2.55 13.73
N ALA A 271 23.67 -2.45 13.09
CA ALA A 271 22.40 -2.85 13.70
C ALA A 271 22.34 -4.37 13.95
N ALA A 272 22.75 -5.17 12.95
CA ALA A 272 22.79 -6.63 13.12
C ALA A 272 23.83 -7.08 14.15
N GLU A 273 24.97 -6.41 14.23
CA GLU A 273 25.99 -6.68 15.24
C GLU A 273 25.48 -6.37 16.64
N TRP A 274 24.80 -5.24 16.81
CA TRP A 274 24.18 -4.86 18.07
C TRP A 274 23.09 -5.87 18.49
N ALA A 275 22.17 -6.23 17.59
CA ALA A 275 21.11 -7.21 17.86
C ALA A 275 21.68 -8.59 18.26
N ARG A 276 22.76 -9.02 17.62
CA ARG A 276 23.43 -10.27 17.95
C ARG A 276 24.12 -10.22 19.33
N ALA A 277 24.66 -9.06 19.70
CA ALA A 277 25.28 -8.85 21.02
C ALA A 277 24.25 -8.76 22.16
N HIS A 278 22.98 -8.45 21.84
CA HIS A 278 21.88 -8.29 22.80
C HIS A 278 20.65 -9.10 22.38
N PRO A 279 20.73 -10.43 22.35
CA PRO A 279 19.66 -11.28 21.81
C PRO A 279 18.37 -11.25 22.66
N ASP A 280 18.46 -10.81 23.90
CA ASP A 280 17.33 -10.62 24.83
C ASP A 280 16.63 -9.25 24.69
N LYS A 281 17.15 -8.37 23.85
CA LYS A 281 16.59 -7.02 23.62
C LYS A 281 15.90 -6.94 22.27
N ILE A 282 14.91 -6.03 22.14
CA ILE A 282 14.21 -5.76 20.90
C ILE A 282 14.90 -4.58 20.21
N LEU A 283 15.38 -4.80 18.99
CA LEU A 283 15.85 -3.73 18.10
C LEU A 283 14.81 -3.49 17.00
N TRP A 284 14.50 -2.25 16.72
CA TRP A 284 13.51 -1.82 15.73
C TRP A 284 14.11 -0.82 14.75
N ASN A 285 13.85 -0.97 13.46
CA ASN A 285 14.14 0.06 12.45
C ASN A 285 12.97 1.03 12.39
N GLY A 286 13.04 2.12 13.17
CA GLY A 286 11.95 3.07 13.38
C GLY A 286 11.61 3.93 12.17
N GLU A 287 12.60 4.20 11.32
CA GLU A 287 12.41 4.95 10.08
C GLU A 287 13.39 4.53 8.99
N PHE A 288 12.87 4.40 7.78
CA PHE A 288 13.65 4.40 6.55
C PHE A 288 12.77 4.78 5.37
N GLY A 289 13.37 5.39 4.38
CA GLY A 289 12.62 5.84 3.23
C GLY A 289 13.49 6.44 2.15
N THR A 290 12.83 6.88 1.09
CA THR A 290 13.43 7.62 0.00
C THR A 290 12.48 8.70 -0.46
N ILE A 291 13.02 9.83 -0.87
CA ILE A 291 12.24 10.90 -1.44
C ILE A 291 11.49 10.44 -2.70
N ARG A 292 10.32 11.04 -2.96
CA ARG A 292 9.39 10.64 -4.04
C ARG A 292 9.96 10.81 -5.45
N HIS A 293 10.91 11.71 -5.65
CA HIS A 293 11.50 12.00 -6.97
C HIS A 293 12.44 10.90 -7.51
N ILE A 294 12.87 9.99 -6.66
CA ILE A 294 13.72 8.87 -7.09
C ILE A 294 12.91 7.93 -7.98
N ALA A 295 13.56 7.39 -9.01
CA ALA A 295 12.95 6.45 -9.95
C ALA A 295 12.22 5.31 -9.19
N PRO A 296 10.98 4.95 -9.57
CA PRO A 296 10.16 3.97 -8.85
C PRO A 296 10.88 2.64 -8.58
N THR A 297 11.61 2.10 -9.56
CA THR A 297 12.37 0.85 -9.44
C THR A 297 13.49 0.94 -8.40
N ALA A 298 14.20 2.07 -8.35
CA ALA A 298 15.26 2.32 -7.36
C ALA A 298 14.69 2.49 -5.94
N ARG A 299 13.52 3.15 -5.81
CA ARG A 299 12.80 3.27 -4.53
C ARG A 299 12.38 1.91 -3.98
N VAL A 300 11.87 1.05 -4.84
CA VAL A 300 11.47 -0.31 -4.50
C VAL A 300 12.68 -1.15 -4.10
N ALA A 301 13.76 -1.14 -4.91
CA ALA A 301 14.98 -1.90 -4.64
C ALA A 301 15.59 -1.54 -3.27
N TYR A 302 15.73 -0.26 -2.97
CA TYR A 302 16.27 0.21 -1.69
C TYR A 302 15.45 -0.27 -0.49
N LYS A 303 14.12 -0.12 -0.54
CA LYS A 303 13.22 -0.58 0.53
C LYS A 303 13.22 -2.10 0.66
N ARG A 304 13.22 -2.82 -0.46
CA ARG A 304 13.28 -4.29 -0.48
C ARG A 304 14.50 -4.81 0.25
N ASP A 305 15.67 -4.21 0.00
CA ASP A 305 16.91 -4.69 0.59
C ASP A 305 16.99 -4.40 2.09
N ILE A 306 16.51 -3.23 2.54
CA ILE A 306 16.40 -2.93 3.98
C ILE A 306 15.44 -3.90 4.66
N ILE A 307 14.26 -4.11 4.10
CA ILE A 307 13.24 -4.98 4.69
C ILE A 307 13.71 -6.44 4.71
N SER A 308 14.35 -6.88 3.63
CA SER A 308 14.94 -8.23 3.57
C SER A 308 16.00 -8.43 4.64
N PHE A 309 16.88 -7.42 4.85
CA PHE A 309 17.88 -7.43 5.91
C PHE A 309 17.21 -7.47 7.30
N CYS A 310 16.24 -6.60 7.56
CA CYS A 310 15.53 -6.55 8.83
C CYS A 310 14.87 -7.90 9.15
N ARG A 311 14.18 -8.49 8.18
CA ARG A 311 13.53 -9.80 8.34
C ARG A 311 14.54 -10.93 8.60
N ALA A 312 15.68 -10.93 7.90
CA ALA A 312 16.73 -11.93 8.10
C ALA A 312 17.36 -11.88 9.51
N HIS A 313 17.25 -10.75 10.18
CA HIS A 313 17.79 -10.53 11.52
C HIS A 313 16.72 -10.41 12.62
N GLY A 314 15.45 -10.72 12.31
CA GLY A 314 14.34 -10.61 13.27
C GLY A 314 14.07 -9.18 13.76
N ILE A 315 14.41 -8.16 12.96
CA ILE A 315 14.25 -6.74 13.29
C ILE A 315 12.90 -6.24 12.74
N PRO A 316 11.92 -5.89 13.59
CA PRO A 316 10.73 -5.18 13.18
C PRO A 316 11.07 -3.83 12.53
N TYR A 317 10.13 -3.27 11.74
CA TYR A 317 10.41 -2.03 11.01
C TYR A 317 9.17 -1.15 10.83
N CYS A 318 9.42 0.15 10.57
CA CYS A 318 8.42 1.12 10.20
C CYS A 318 8.89 1.93 8.98
N VAL A 319 8.07 1.94 7.93
CA VAL A 319 8.40 2.68 6.68
C VAL A 319 8.02 4.16 6.82
N TRP A 320 8.87 5.04 6.36
CA TRP A 320 8.64 6.48 6.32
C TRP A 320 8.33 6.95 4.90
N ASN A 321 7.21 7.63 4.63
CA ASN A 321 6.03 7.84 5.48
C ASN A 321 4.75 7.70 4.65
N TYR A 322 3.60 7.65 5.30
CA TYR A 322 2.29 7.55 4.65
C TYR A 322 2.08 8.71 3.68
N LEU A 323 2.03 9.93 4.19
CA LEU A 323 1.70 11.13 3.44
C LEU A 323 2.68 12.25 3.74
N SER A 324 3.02 13.06 2.75
CA SER A 324 3.77 14.31 2.91
C SER A 324 2.92 15.49 2.49
N THR A 325 3.06 16.62 3.16
CA THR A 325 2.36 17.84 2.74
C THR A 325 2.80 18.25 1.32
N PRO A 326 1.93 18.85 0.50
CA PRO A 326 2.27 19.22 -0.88
C PRO A 326 3.48 20.14 -1.01
N ASN A 327 3.70 20.99 0.00
CA ASN A 327 4.79 21.95 0.05
C ASN A 327 6.06 21.42 0.77
N ASP A 328 6.05 20.16 1.18
CA ASP A 328 7.24 19.52 1.74
C ASP A 328 8.25 19.23 0.62
N GLY A 329 9.34 19.95 0.60
CA GLY A 329 10.41 19.74 -0.38
C GLY A 329 11.14 18.40 -0.23
N ASN A 330 10.91 17.67 0.86
CA ASN A 330 11.45 16.34 1.12
C ASN A 330 10.34 15.27 1.12
N ARG A 331 9.51 15.27 0.12
CA ARG A 331 8.36 14.37 0.01
C ARG A 331 8.76 12.89 0.02
N PHE A 332 8.55 12.23 1.15
CA PHE A 332 8.78 10.79 1.33
C PHE A 332 7.52 9.95 1.12
N SER A 333 6.38 10.58 0.80
CA SER A 333 5.09 9.89 0.71
C SER A 333 5.13 8.63 -0.13
N LEU A 334 4.50 7.58 0.39
CA LEU A 334 4.31 6.28 -0.23
C LEU A 334 2.99 6.21 -0.98
N VAL A 335 2.10 7.16 -0.68
CA VAL A 335 0.76 7.25 -1.29
C VAL A 335 0.64 8.48 -2.16
N ASP A 336 -0.33 8.45 -3.04
CA ASP A 336 -0.78 9.61 -3.79
C ASP A 336 -1.50 10.61 -2.87
N ASP A 337 -1.34 11.89 -3.13
CA ASP A 337 -1.82 12.94 -2.24
C ASP A 337 -3.34 13.07 -2.23
N ASP A 338 -3.99 12.81 -3.36
CA ASP A 338 -5.43 12.99 -3.55
C ASP A 338 -6.19 11.70 -3.22
N THR A 339 -5.76 10.59 -3.79
CA THR A 339 -6.45 9.29 -3.65
C THR A 339 -6.10 8.54 -2.38
N ARG A 340 -4.95 8.86 -1.77
CA ARG A 340 -4.39 8.15 -0.60
C ARG A 340 -4.07 6.67 -0.88
N ASP A 341 -4.06 6.24 -2.15
CA ASP A 341 -3.61 4.91 -2.53
C ASP A 341 -2.09 4.85 -2.68
N PHE A 342 -1.51 3.68 -2.48
CA PHE A 342 -0.08 3.48 -2.71
C PHE A 342 0.31 3.85 -4.14
N LEU A 343 1.49 4.46 -4.31
CA LEU A 343 2.01 4.88 -5.61
C LEU A 343 2.19 3.73 -6.58
N SER A 344 2.33 2.51 -6.09
CA SER A 344 2.25 1.28 -6.88
C SER A 344 2.01 0.05 -5.99
N ASP A 345 1.43 -1.00 -6.56
CA ASP A 345 1.25 -2.29 -5.90
C ASP A 345 2.60 -2.91 -5.50
N GLU A 346 3.61 -2.82 -6.36
CA GLU A 346 4.96 -3.32 -6.06
C GLU A 346 5.57 -2.61 -4.84
N LEU A 347 5.36 -1.31 -4.70
CA LEU A 347 5.84 -0.54 -3.55
C LEU A 347 5.11 -0.98 -2.27
N LEU A 348 3.79 -1.16 -2.31
CA LEU A 348 3.01 -1.68 -1.18
C LEU A 348 3.50 -3.07 -0.76
N ARG A 349 3.60 -3.99 -1.70
CA ARG A 349 4.09 -5.36 -1.44
C ARG A 349 5.48 -5.36 -0.82
N THR A 350 6.36 -4.51 -1.34
CA THR A 350 7.71 -4.33 -0.79
C THR A 350 7.65 -3.83 0.66
N CYS A 351 6.86 -2.79 0.94
CA CYS A 351 6.70 -2.26 2.30
C CYS A 351 6.09 -3.27 3.29
N LEU A 352 5.29 -4.20 2.82
CA LEU A 352 4.76 -5.31 3.61
C LEU A 352 5.74 -6.48 3.76
N GLY A 353 6.89 -6.44 3.11
CA GLY A 353 7.86 -7.55 3.08
C GLY A 353 7.34 -8.76 2.28
N LEU A 354 6.39 -8.57 1.39
CA LEU A 354 5.90 -9.59 0.48
C LEU A 354 6.88 -9.73 -0.71
N GLY A 355 7.04 -10.95 -1.19
CA GLY A 355 7.86 -11.21 -2.38
C GLY A 355 7.27 -10.61 -3.65
N ASP A 356 8.07 -10.63 -4.72
CA ASP A 356 7.60 -10.37 -6.09
C ASP A 356 6.44 -11.32 -6.42
N ARG A 357 5.42 -10.83 -7.14
CA ARG A 357 4.29 -11.67 -7.56
C ARG A 357 4.74 -12.89 -8.38
N ALA A 358 5.77 -12.72 -9.21
CA ALA A 358 6.35 -13.85 -9.94
C ALA A 358 6.90 -14.92 -8.99
N ALA A 359 7.63 -14.53 -7.96
CA ALA A 359 8.19 -15.45 -6.97
C ALA A 359 7.12 -16.09 -6.06
N THR A 360 5.98 -15.42 -5.84
CA THR A 360 4.86 -15.94 -5.04
C THR A 360 3.82 -16.70 -5.86
N GLY A 361 3.95 -16.75 -7.18
CA GLY A 361 2.97 -17.34 -8.09
C GLY A 361 1.68 -16.54 -8.23
N GLU A 362 1.65 -15.30 -7.74
CA GLU A 362 0.48 -14.44 -7.84
C GLU A 362 0.35 -13.81 -9.23
N LEU A 363 -0.90 -13.73 -9.70
CA LEU A 363 -1.32 -13.10 -10.94
C LEU A 363 -2.38 -12.06 -10.65
N LYS A 364 -2.48 -11.05 -11.53
CA LYS A 364 -3.49 -9.99 -11.44
C LYS A 364 -4.24 -9.88 -12.77
N PHE A 365 -5.55 -9.86 -12.69
CA PHE A 365 -6.46 -9.56 -13.79
C PHE A 365 -7.17 -8.25 -13.52
N VAL A 366 -7.21 -7.36 -14.51
CA VAL A 366 -7.97 -6.11 -14.49
C VAL A 366 -9.05 -6.20 -15.55
N THR A 367 -10.30 -5.86 -15.22
CA THR A 367 -11.32 -5.56 -16.21
C THR A 367 -11.72 -4.09 -16.13
N PHE A 368 -11.83 -3.43 -17.30
CA PHE A 368 -12.10 -2.01 -17.36
C PHE A 368 -12.89 -1.65 -18.63
N ASN A 369 -14.16 -1.30 -18.48
CA ASN A 369 -14.91 -0.61 -19.52
C ASN A 369 -14.42 0.84 -19.60
N ILE A 370 -13.82 1.23 -20.71
CA ILE A 370 -13.19 2.55 -20.88
C ILE A 370 -14.13 3.63 -21.44
N TRP A 371 -15.44 3.32 -21.52
CA TRP A 371 -16.44 4.25 -22.06
C TRP A 371 -16.09 4.77 -23.45
N GLY A 372 -16.45 4.07 -24.47
CA GLY A 372 -16.06 4.30 -25.85
C GLY A 372 -16.37 5.71 -26.37
N PRO A 373 -15.69 6.16 -27.43
CA PRO A 373 -15.84 7.50 -28.01
C PRO A 373 -17.22 7.76 -28.57
N TYR A 374 -18.04 6.75 -28.74
CA TYR A 374 -19.42 6.84 -29.25
C TYR A 374 -20.30 7.86 -28.48
N PHE A 375 -20.04 8.02 -27.19
CA PHE A 375 -20.75 8.97 -26.33
C PHE A 375 -20.11 10.37 -26.27
N GLY A 376 -19.26 10.71 -27.23
CA GLY A 376 -18.57 12.00 -27.25
C GLY A 376 -17.42 12.10 -26.23
N ASN A 377 -16.80 10.98 -25.89
CA ASN A 377 -15.67 10.87 -24.97
C ASN A 377 -14.42 10.38 -25.69
N PRO A 378 -13.66 11.24 -26.35
CA PRO A 378 -12.46 10.83 -27.05
C PRO A 378 -11.47 10.11 -26.13
N VAL A 379 -10.93 8.98 -26.58
CA VAL A 379 -9.91 8.24 -25.82
C VAL A 379 -8.65 9.10 -25.65
N SER A 380 -8.34 9.95 -26.64
CA SER A 380 -7.17 10.84 -26.63
C SER A 380 -7.14 11.85 -25.48
N GLU A 381 -8.25 12.18 -24.86
CA GLU A 381 -8.32 13.07 -23.69
C GLU A 381 -8.00 12.33 -22.37
N ARG A 382 -8.15 11.02 -22.35
CA ARG A 382 -8.10 10.16 -21.16
C ARG A 382 -6.98 9.10 -21.19
N ASP A 383 -6.44 8.84 -22.38
CA ASP A 383 -5.52 7.74 -22.65
C ASP A 383 -4.26 7.72 -21.77
N LEU A 384 -3.76 8.90 -21.40
CA LEU A 384 -2.57 9.00 -20.54
C LEU A 384 -2.87 8.63 -19.08
N LYS A 385 -4.05 8.98 -18.57
CA LYS A 385 -4.50 8.64 -17.23
C LYS A 385 -4.74 7.13 -17.12
N ILE A 386 -5.44 6.54 -18.09
CA ILE A 386 -5.67 5.09 -18.17
C ILE A 386 -4.33 4.34 -18.27
N ALA A 387 -3.40 4.81 -19.11
CA ALA A 387 -2.07 4.20 -19.20
C ALA A 387 -1.28 4.28 -17.89
N ALA A 388 -1.33 5.42 -17.20
CA ALA A 388 -0.65 5.58 -15.92
C ALA A 388 -1.21 4.62 -14.85
N PHE A 389 -2.54 4.48 -14.80
CA PHE A 389 -3.20 3.49 -13.94
C PHE A 389 -2.71 2.07 -14.22
N LEU A 390 -2.73 1.62 -15.47
CA LEU A 390 -2.34 0.25 -15.82
C LEU A 390 -0.85 -0.04 -15.61
N VAL A 391 0.02 0.94 -15.86
CA VAL A 391 1.44 0.83 -15.54
C VAL A 391 1.66 0.74 -14.03
N ARG A 392 0.90 1.51 -13.25
CA ARG A 392 0.91 1.43 -11.77
C ARG A 392 0.45 0.06 -11.28
N GLU A 393 -0.64 -0.47 -11.84
CA GLU A 393 -1.17 -1.78 -11.46
C GLU A 393 -0.28 -2.94 -11.90
N ASN A 394 0.41 -2.79 -13.01
CA ASN A 394 1.31 -3.81 -13.58
C ASN A 394 0.65 -5.20 -13.62
N ALA A 395 -0.61 -5.26 -14.08
CA ALA A 395 -1.39 -6.49 -14.12
C ALA A 395 -0.89 -7.43 -15.21
N GLU A 396 -0.93 -8.72 -14.96
CA GLU A 396 -0.57 -9.74 -15.96
C GLU A 396 -1.60 -9.87 -17.07
N LEU A 397 -2.87 -9.58 -16.76
CA LEU A 397 -3.99 -9.61 -17.71
C LEU A 397 -4.82 -8.33 -17.60
N VAL A 398 -5.24 -7.77 -18.73
CA VAL A 398 -6.15 -6.62 -18.79
C VAL A 398 -7.23 -6.88 -19.83
N GLY A 399 -8.46 -6.99 -19.39
CA GLY A 399 -9.66 -7.05 -20.25
C GLY A 399 -10.28 -5.67 -20.36
N PHE A 400 -10.35 -5.13 -21.58
CA PHE A 400 -11.06 -3.88 -21.84
C PHE A 400 -12.41 -4.13 -22.45
N GLN A 401 -13.33 -3.15 -22.29
CA GLN A 401 -14.59 -3.07 -23.00
C GLN A 401 -14.72 -1.69 -23.66
N GLU A 402 -15.49 -1.61 -24.72
CA GLU A 402 -15.74 -0.41 -25.53
C GLU A 402 -14.50 0.16 -26.22
N CYS A 403 -13.56 -0.70 -26.58
CA CYS A 403 -12.36 -0.34 -27.34
C CYS A 403 -12.66 -0.22 -28.83
N GLU A 404 -13.09 0.96 -29.26
CA GLU A 404 -13.33 1.26 -30.66
C GLU A 404 -12.04 1.64 -31.42
N LYS A 405 -12.20 2.00 -32.70
CA LYS A 405 -11.07 2.30 -33.60
C LYS A 405 -10.03 3.26 -33.00
N GLU A 406 -10.47 4.29 -32.27
CA GLU A 406 -9.58 5.28 -31.65
C GLU A 406 -8.65 4.66 -30.61
N PHE A 407 -9.08 3.63 -29.87
CA PHE A 407 -8.25 2.92 -28.91
C PHE A 407 -6.95 2.40 -29.55
N TRP A 408 -7.04 1.79 -30.73
CA TRP A 408 -5.90 1.14 -31.39
C TRP A 408 -4.86 2.13 -31.94
N THR A 409 -5.24 3.39 -32.11
CA THR A 409 -4.35 4.48 -32.55
C THR A 409 -3.93 5.40 -31.40
N SER A 410 -4.44 5.17 -30.18
CA SER A 410 -4.21 6.01 -29.01
C SER A 410 -2.78 5.88 -28.45
N ARG A 411 -2.39 6.88 -27.67
CA ARG A 411 -1.15 6.83 -26.88
C ARG A 411 -1.21 5.75 -25.79
N LEU A 412 -2.42 5.44 -25.28
CA LEU A 412 -2.67 4.33 -24.35
C LEU A 412 -2.18 3.02 -24.94
N PHE A 413 -2.66 2.62 -26.13
CA PHE A 413 -2.26 1.38 -26.79
C PHE A 413 -0.74 1.35 -27.07
N THR A 414 -0.19 2.45 -27.56
CA THR A 414 1.24 2.58 -27.80
C THR A 414 2.08 2.38 -26.52
N ARG A 415 1.63 2.97 -25.41
CA ARG A 415 2.32 2.83 -24.12
C ARG A 415 2.23 1.44 -23.54
N LEU A 416 1.09 0.77 -23.65
CA LEU A 416 0.94 -0.62 -23.21
C LEU A 416 1.84 -1.56 -24.00
N GLY A 417 1.96 -1.35 -25.33
CA GLY A 417 2.91 -2.10 -26.14
C GLY A 417 4.37 -1.91 -25.70
N LYS A 418 4.78 -0.66 -25.41
CA LYS A 418 6.11 -0.34 -24.84
C LYS A 418 6.32 -0.91 -23.44
N ALA A 419 5.27 -1.03 -22.65
CA ALA A 419 5.31 -1.67 -21.33
C ALA A 419 5.34 -3.20 -21.37
N GLY A 420 5.40 -3.81 -22.56
CA GLY A 420 5.57 -5.26 -22.73
C GLY A 420 4.27 -6.05 -22.86
N TYR A 421 3.12 -5.38 -23.05
CA TYR A 421 1.86 -6.08 -23.30
C TYR A 421 1.79 -6.64 -24.73
N GLY A 422 1.26 -7.87 -24.83
CA GLY A 422 0.67 -8.43 -26.04
C GLY A 422 -0.84 -8.27 -25.96
N TRP A 423 -1.55 -8.56 -27.04
CA TRP A 423 -3.01 -8.49 -27.10
C TRP A 423 -3.57 -9.60 -27.96
N ILE A 424 -4.82 -9.96 -27.67
CA ILE A 424 -5.63 -10.85 -28.46
C ILE A 424 -6.59 -10.00 -29.27
N ALA A 425 -6.49 -10.12 -30.58
CA ALA A 425 -7.27 -9.39 -31.55
C ALA A 425 -7.57 -10.29 -32.76
N ASP A 426 -8.69 -10.02 -33.43
CA ASP A 426 -9.03 -10.64 -34.70
C ASP A 426 -8.09 -10.10 -35.80
N GLY A 427 -7.11 -10.87 -36.22
CA GLY A 427 -5.95 -10.48 -37.02
C GLY A 427 -6.19 -9.73 -38.35
N LYS A 428 -7.43 -9.43 -38.75
CA LYS A 428 -7.78 -8.79 -40.03
C LYS A 428 -8.38 -7.38 -39.91
N ASP A 429 -9.10 -7.07 -38.85
CA ASP A 429 -9.72 -5.76 -38.68
C ASP A 429 -9.79 -5.38 -37.20
N ARG A 430 -8.71 -4.78 -36.69
CA ARG A 430 -8.62 -4.28 -35.30
C ARG A 430 -9.71 -3.26 -34.95
N THR A 431 -10.46 -2.78 -35.90
CA THR A 431 -11.56 -1.85 -35.68
C THR A 431 -12.80 -2.51 -35.07
N ARG A 432 -12.83 -3.84 -35.01
CA ARG A 432 -13.95 -4.64 -34.45
C ARG A 432 -13.68 -5.25 -33.09
N ASP A 433 -12.47 -5.21 -32.60
CA ASP A 433 -12.10 -5.81 -31.32
C ASP A 433 -12.49 -4.89 -30.16
N LEU A 434 -13.78 -4.84 -29.85
CA LEU A 434 -14.33 -3.96 -28.82
C LEU A 434 -14.03 -4.42 -27.39
N ASN A 435 -13.56 -5.66 -27.21
CA ASN A 435 -13.31 -6.29 -25.91
C ASN A 435 -11.95 -6.99 -25.86
N PRO A 436 -10.84 -6.30 -26.16
CA PRO A 436 -9.54 -6.93 -26.22
C PRO A 436 -9.10 -7.46 -24.86
N LEU A 437 -8.36 -8.59 -24.87
CA LEU A 437 -7.64 -9.12 -23.74
C LEU A 437 -6.14 -8.90 -23.95
N LEU A 438 -5.52 -8.08 -23.10
CA LEU A 438 -4.09 -7.81 -23.12
C LEU A 438 -3.39 -8.67 -22.05
N TYR A 439 -2.13 -9.02 -22.31
CA TYR A 439 -1.34 -9.85 -21.40
C TYR A 439 0.13 -9.44 -21.38
N ARG A 440 0.81 -9.62 -20.24
CA ARG A 440 2.25 -9.39 -20.09
C ARG A 440 3.05 -10.52 -20.73
N LYS A 441 3.77 -10.21 -21.82
CA LYS A 441 4.59 -11.20 -22.59
C LYS A 441 5.78 -11.75 -21.80
N ASP A 442 6.32 -11.00 -20.88
CA ASP A 442 7.40 -11.41 -20.00
C ASP A 442 6.95 -12.43 -18.95
N ARG A 443 5.68 -12.41 -18.57
CA ARG A 443 5.09 -13.31 -17.56
C ARG A 443 4.28 -14.45 -18.17
N LEU A 444 3.52 -14.19 -19.22
CA LEU A 444 2.56 -15.11 -19.81
C LEU A 444 2.96 -15.50 -21.24
N GLU A 445 2.94 -16.80 -21.51
CA GLU A 445 3.04 -17.36 -22.85
C GLU A 445 1.65 -17.64 -23.38
N LEU A 446 1.27 -17.05 -24.50
CA LEU A 446 0.00 -17.31 -25.17
C LEU A 446 0.10 -18.60 -26.00
N LEU A 447 -0.72 -19.59 -25.70
CA LEU A 447 -0.72 -20.89 -26.36
C LEU A 447 -1.81 -21.01 -27.44
N GLU A 448 -3.00 -20.47 -27.16
CA GLU A 448 -4.16 -20.45 -28.06
C GLU A 448 -5.00 -19.23 -27.75
N SER A 449 -5.69 -18.68 -28.76
CA SER A 449 -6.56 -17.52 -28.54
C SER A 449 -7.62 -17.40 -29.61
N GLY A 450 -8.67 -16.64 -29.31
CA GLY A 450 -9.71 -16.29 -30.26
C GLY A 450 -10.50 -15.06 -29.84
N VAL A 451 -11.25 -14.54 -30.80
CA VAL A 451 -12.22 -13.46 -30.61
C VAL A 451 -13.55 -13.95 -31.16
N GLU A 452 -14.58 -13.90 -30.36
CA GLU A 452 -15.93 -14.37 -30.68
C GLU A 452 -16.91 -13.20 -30.60
N VAL A 453 -17.74 -13.04 -31.61
CA VAL A 453 -18.86 -12.10 -31.63
C VAL A 453 -20.13 -12.90 -31.34
N PHE A 454 -20.94 -12.47 -30.37
CA PHE A 454 -22.20 -13.13 -30.06
C PHE A 454 -23.16 -13.19 -31.26
N ARG A 455 -24.00 -14.20 -31.30
CA ARG A 455 -24.95 -14.41 -32.38
C ARG A 455 -25.76 -13.15 -32.70
N LYS A 456 -26.07 -12.93 -33.96
CA LYS A 456 -26.74 -11.73 -34.45
C LYS A 456 -28.10 -11.48 -33.78
N GLU A 457 -28.82 -12.51 -33.45
CA GLU A 457 -30.11 -12.45 -32.76
C GLU A 457 -29.98 -11.85 -31.36
N ASP A 458 -28.88 -12.12 -30.69
CA ASP A 458 -28.61 -11.69 -29.33
C ASP A 458 -27.66 -10.47 -29.27
N ASN A 459 -27.14 -10.06 -30.41
CA ASN A 459 -26.22 -8.92 -30.58
C ASN A 459 -26.48 -8.24 -31.93
N PRO A 460 -27.65 -7.58 -32.13
CA PRO A 460 -28.07 -7.04 -33.43
C PRO A 460 -27.08 -6.02 -34.01
N GLN A 461 -26.37 -5.29 -33.15
CA GLN A 461 -25.40 -4.26 -33.55
C GLN A 461 -24.04 -4.84 -33.89
N GLY A 462 -23.76 -6.09 -33.56
CA GLY A 462 -22.48 -6.76 -33.79
C GLY A 462 -21.32 -6.22 -32.93
N THR A 463 -21.62 -5.55 -31.81
CA THR A 463 -20.65 -4.86 -30.97
C THR A 463 -20.30 -5.62 -29.68
N LYS A 464 -20.95 -6.73 -29.42
CA LYS A 464 -20.78 -7.51 -28.18
C LYS A 464 -20.18 -8.88 -28.47
N GLY A 465 -19.33 -9.33 -27.55
CA GLY A 465 -18.60 -10.58 -27.71
C GLY A 465 -17.57 -10.78 -26.61
N PHE A 466 -16.57 -11.62 -26.87
CA PHE A 466 -15.48 -11.87 -25.95
C PHE A 466 -14.18 -12.23 -26.67
N SER A 467 -13.07 -11.80 -26.08
CA SER A 467 -11.71 -12.26 -26.43
C SER A 467 -11.24 -13.24 -25.37
N TRP A 468 -10.56 -14.30 -25.79
CA TRP A 468 -10.10 -15.35 -24.88
C TRP A 468 -8.70 -15.85 -25.26
N GLY A 469 -8.00 -16.38 -24.25
CA GLY A 469 -6.69 -17.03 -24.46
C GLY A 469 -6.43 -18.14 -23.47
N VAL A 470 -5.66 -19.14 -23.93
CA VAL A 470 -5.01 -20.13 -23.09
C VAL A 470 -3.58 -19.65 -22.87
N PHE A 471 -3.23 -19.50 -21.62
CA PHE A 471 -1.91 -19.00 -21.22
C PHE A 471 -1.15 -20.04 -20.41
N ARG A 472 0.19 -19.97 -20.50
CA ARG A 472 1.09 -20.59 -19.55
C ARG A 472 1.77 -19.51 -18.72
N ASP A 473 1.66 -19.59 -17.40
CA ASP A 473 2.45 -18.74 -16.52
C ASP A 473 3.90 -19.22 -16.48
N ARG A 474 4.82 -18.39 -16.94
CA ARG A 474 6.27 -18.73 -17.02
C ARG A 474 6.92 -18.95 -15.65
N ALA A 475 6.35 -18.40 -14.59
CA ALA A 475 6.91 -18.54 -13.25
C ALA A 475 6.51 -19.85 -12.57
N THR A 476 5.31 -20.38 -12.86
CA THR A 476 4.77 -21.60 -12.22
C THR A 476 4.64 -22.77 -13.19
N ASP A 477 4.86 -22.54 -14.50
CA ASP A 477 4.61 -23.47 -15.61
C ASP A 477 3.16 -23.97 -15.73
N ARG A 478 2.21 -23.33 -15.03
CA ARG A 478 0.79 -23.71 -15.01
C ARG A 478 0.04 -23.07 -16.16
N LYS A 479 -0.91 -23.82 -16.71
CA LYS A 479 -1.79 -23.36 -17.78
C LYS A 479 -3.15 -22.94 -17.23
N PHE A 480 -3.76 -21.93 -17.84
CA PHE A 480 -5.10 -21.47 -17.50
C PHE A 480 -5.77 -20.79 -18.69
N PHE A 481 -7.09 -20.68 -18.62
CA PHE A 481 -7.91 -19.96 -19.59
C PHE A 481 -8.28 -18.59 -19.03
N ALA A 482 -8.19 -17.56 -19.85
CA ALA A 482 -8.67 -16.24 -19.47
C ALA A 482 -9.53 -15.61 -20.56
N TYR A 483 -10.47 -14.72 -20.17
CA TYR A 483 -11.34 -14.01 -21.10
C TYR A 483 -11.64 -12.57 -20.66
N SER A 484 -11.99 -11.73 -21.67
CA SER A 484 -12.61 -10.40 -21.51
C SER A 484 -13.91 -10.39 -22.29
N THR A 485 -15.00 -9.92 -21.72
CA THR A 485 -16.33 -9.94 -22.36
C THR A 485 -17.11 -8.65 -22.14
N HIS A 486 -18.10 -8.42 -23.04
CA HIS A 486 -19.07 -7.35 -22.89
C HIS A 486 -20.44 -7.84 -23.39
N PHE A 487 -21.43 -7.93 -22.50
CA PHE A 487 -22.78 -8.41 -22.82
C PHE A 487 -23.69 -7.29 -23.32
N LEU A 488 -24.81 -7.66 -23.89
CA LEU A 488 -25.77 -6.73 -24.39
C LEU A 488 -26.47 -5.93 -23.29
N TRP A 489 -26.42 -4.61 -23.36
CA TRP A 489 -27.16 -3.73 -22.47
C TRP A 489 -28.68 -3.74 -22.79
N ARG A 490 -29.04 -3.22 -23.98
CA ARG A 490 -30.38 -3.13 -24.53
C ARG A 490 -30.32 -3.27 -26.04
N THR A 491 -31.41 -3.75 -26.64
CA THR A 491 -31.54 -3.78 -28.10
C THR A 491 -31.78 -2.38 -28.65
N ASN A 492 -32.64 -1.59 -27.98
CA ASN A 492 -32.95 -0.20 -28.29
C ASN A 492 -32.97 0.64 -27.01
N ALA A 493 -32.68 1.94 -27.12
CA ALA A 493 -32.62 2.85 -25.99
C ALA A 493 -33.97 2.96 -25.22
N ASP A 494 -35.06 2.79 -25.90
CA ASP A 494 -36.41 2.93 -25.35
C ASP A 494 -36.95 1.62 -24.76
N GLU A 495 -36.25 0.49 -24.93
CA GLU A 495 -36.67 -0.80 -24.35
C GLU A 495 -36.43 -0.87 -22.86
N PRO A 496 -37.37 -1.45 -22.07
CA PRO A 496 -37.08 -1.78 -20.69
C PRO A 496 -35.85 -2.71 -20.57
N TYR A 497 -35.03 -2.51 -19.54
CA TYR A 497 -33.80 -3.30 -19.27
C TYR A 497 -34.08 -4.83 -19.32
N ARG A 498 -35.19 -5.29 -18.72
CA ARG A 498 -35.55 -6.72 -18.64
C ARG A 498 -35.81 -7.38 -19.97
N THR A 499 -36.20 -6.63 -21.02
CA THR A 499 -36.46 -7.20 -22.36
C THR A 499 -35.21 -7.82 -22.98
N SER A 500 -34.01 -7.36 -22.59
CA SER A 500 -32.72 -7.90 -23.07
C SER A 500 -32.13 -8.98 -22.19
N GLU A 501 -32.77 -9.38 -21.09
CA GLU A 501 -32.26 -10.39 -20.14
C GLU A 501 -32.03 -11.75 -20.82
N ALA A 502 -33.01 -12.22 -21.62
CA ALA A 502 -32.88 -13.49 -22.35
C ALA A 502 -31.66 -13.50 -23.31
N LYS A 503 -31.35 -12.34 -23.91
CA LYS A 503 -30.17 -12.17 -24.77
C LYS A 503 -28.87 -12.21 -23.97
N ARG A 504 -28.83 -11.61 -22.77
CA ARG A 504 -27.68 -11.73 -21.87
C ARG A 504 -27.47 -13.15 -21.38
N VAL A 505 -28.54 -13.89 -21.09
CA VAL A 505 -28.48 -15.32 -20.79
C VAL A 505 -27.86 -16.10 -21.96
N SER A 506 -28.27 -15.80 -23.20
CA SER A 506 -27.66 -16.41 -24.38
C SER A 506 -26.18 -16.05 -24.53
N ASN A 507 -25.81 -14.78 -24.33
CA ASN A 507 -24.41 -14.36 -24.35
C ASN A 507 -23.57 -15.11 -23.31
N ALA A 508 -24.10 -15.28 -22.08
CA ALA A 508 -23.43 -16.07 -21.04
C ALA A 508 -23.22 -17.52 -21.46
N ARG A 509 -24.25 -18.17 -22.03
CA ARG A 509 -24.17 -19.55 -22.50
C ARG A 509 -23.17 -19.74 -23.63
N GLU A 510 -23.10 -18.82 -24.59
CA GLU A 510 -22.10 -18.87 -25.68
C GLU A 510 -20.67 -18.75 -25.12
N LEU A 511 -20.41 -17.80 -24.23
CA LEU A 511 -19.12 -17.64 -23.54
C LEU A 511 -18.74 -18.92 -22.78
N LEU A 512 -19.66 -19.43 -21.96
CA LEU A 512 -19.41 -20.61 -21.13
C LEU A 512 -19.22 -21.89 -21.94
N ALA A 513 -19.94 -22.03 -23.07
CA ALA A 513 -19.73 -23.15 -23.99
C ALA A 513 -18.29 -23.14 -24.55
N LYS A 514 -17.78 -21.96 -24.96
CA LYS A 514 -16.40 -21.81 -25.43
C LYS A 514 -15.40 -22.09 -24.30
N CYS A 515 -15.61 -21.56 -23.11
CA CYS A 515 -14.77 -21.85 -21.94
C CYS A 515 -14.67 -23.35 -21.65
N GLY A 516 -15.80 -24.05 -21.67
CA GLY A 516 -15.86 -25.49 -21.44
C GLY A 516 -15.18 -26.31 -22.54
N GLU A 517 -15.42 -25.95 -23.80
CA GLU A 517 -14.79 -26.59 -24.97
C GLU A 517 -13.26 -26.51 -24.91
N VAL A 518 -12.75 -25.28 -24.78
CA VAL A 518 -11.30 -25.04 -24.78
C VAL A 518 -10.63 -25.63 -23.53
N SER A 519 -11.25 -25.51 -22.35
CA SER A 519 -10.74 -26.08 -21.11
C SER A 519 -10.56 -27.60 -21.24
N LYS A 520 -11.54 -28.30 -21.79
CA LYS A 520 -11.46 -29.75 -22.01
C LYS A 520 -10.33 -30.15 -22.96
N ARG A 521 -10.12 -29.41 -24.05
CA ARG A 521 -9.02 -29.68 -25.01
C ARG A 521 -7.63 -29.60 -24.37
N HIS A 522 -7.49 -28.77 -23.35
CA HIS A 522 -6.22 -28.52 -22.65
C HIS A 522 -6.11 -29.25 -21.30
N GLY A 523 -7.03 -30.14 -20.93
CA GLY A 523 -6.97 -30.99 -19.74
C GLY A 523 -7.56 -30.36 -18.48
N GLU A 524 -8.77 -29.76 -18.58
CA GLU A 524 -9.48 -29.14 -17.46
C GLU A 524 -8.75 -27.95 -16.84
N LEU A 525 -8.62 -26.88 -17.62
CA LEU A 525 -7.94 -25.65 -17.21
C LEU A 525 -8.67 -24.94 -16.05
N ALA A 526 -7.87 -24.28 -15.20
CA ALA A 526 -8.34 -23.17 -14.40
C ALA A 526 -8.85 -22.04 -15.31
N ILE A 527 -9.89 -21.33 -14.87
CA ILE A 527 -10.54 -20.26 -15.64
C ILE A 527 -10.55 -18.98 -14.81
N VAL A 528 -10.19 -17.88 -15.43
CA VAL A 528 -10.39 -16.52 -14.88
C VAL A 528 -10.82 -15.59 -15.99
N GLY A 529 -11.75 -14.70 -15.73
CA GLY A 529 -12.14 -13.69 -16.69
C GLY A 529 -13.27 -12.82 -16.16
N GLY A 530 -13.60 -11.82 -16.93
CA GLY A 530 -14.63 -10.88 -16.53
C GLY A 530 -14.92 -9.85 -17.62
N GLY A 531 -15.72 -8.88 -17.27
CA GLY A 531 -16.10 -7.80 -18.14
C GLY A 531 -17.36 -7.10 -17.67
N ASP A 532 -17.81 -6.17 -18.48
CA ASP A 532 -19.11 -5.55 -18.34
C ASP A 532 -20.21 -6.50 -18.82
N LEU A 533 -20.86 -7.15 -17.87
CA LEU A 533 -21.95 -8.07 -18.18
C LEU A 533 -23.28 -7.35 -18.42
N ASN A 534 -23.32 -6.03 -18.18
CA ASN A 534 -24.58 -5.28 -18.22
C ASN A 534 -25.71 -5.94 -17.40
N ALA A 535 -25.35 -6.88 -16.55
CA ALA A 535 -26.25 -7.68 -15.73
C ALA A 535 -26.41 -7.02 -14.36
N ARG A 536 -27.61 -6.56 -14.06
CA ARG A 536 -27.90 -5.85 -12.83
C ARG A 536 -28.17 -6.82 -11.69
N LEU A 537 -27.20 -6.96 -10.80
CA LEU A 537 -27.30 -7.83 -9.63
C LEU A 537 -28.54 -7.55 -8.77
N ARG A 538 -28.86 -6.28 -8.55
CA ARG A 538 -30.04 -5.84 -7.77
C ARG A 538 -31.36 -6.35 -8.35
N GLU A 539 -31.44 -6.46 -9.66
CA GLU A 539 -32.64 -6.87 -10.36
C GLU A 539 -32.74 -8.40 -10.53
N GLY A 540 -31.71 -9.14 -10.03
CA GLY A 540 -31.66 -10.58 -10.10
C GLY A 540 -31.56 -11.10 -11.54
N ASP A 541 -30.70 -10.44 -12.37
CA ASP A 541 -30.51 -10.81 -13.77
C ASP A 541 -30.09 -12.28 -13.91
N ALA A 542 -30.87 -13.04 -14.66
CA ALA A 542 -30.70 -14.48 -14.78
C ALA A 542 -29.36 -14.89 -15.43
N SER A 543 -28.74 -14.02 -16.22
CA SER A 543 -27.45 -14.29 -16.86
C SER A 543 -26.31 -14.51 -15.84
N LEU A 544 -26.39 -13.91 -14.66
CA LEU A 544 -25.42 -14.11 -13.59
C LEU A 544 -25.46 -15.53 -13.01
N GLY A 545 -26.63 -16.17 -13.04
CA GLY A 545 -26.79 -17.56 -12.58
C GLY A 545 -26.16 -18.61 -13.50
N GLU A 546 -25.98 -18.29 -14.78
CA GLU A 546 -25.43 -19.21 -15.79
C GLU A 546 -23.99 -19.64 -15.49
N PHE A 547 -23.18 -18.76 -14.88
CA PHE A 547 -21.78 -19.04 -14.56
C PHE A 547 -21.60 -20.24 -13.60
N GLY A 548 -22.58 -20.46 -12.73
CA GLY A 548 -22.59 -21.62 -11.82
C GLY A 548 -22.66 -22.97 -12.54
N ALA A 549 -23.24 -23.04 -13.74
CA ALA A 549 -23.34 -24.28 -14.52
C ALA A 549 -21.96 -24.85 -14.92
N LEU A 550 -20.94 -24.02 -15.06
CA LEU A 550 -19.55 -24.43 -15.30
C LEU A 550 -18.69 -24.42 -14.02
N GLY A 551 -19.29 -24.26 -12.85
CA GLY A 551 -18.60 -24.18 -11.57
C GLY A 551 -17.78 -22.90 -11.37
N LEU A 552 -18.07 -21.84 -12.14
CA LEU A 552 -17.45 -20.53 -11.95
C LEU A 552 -18.08 -19.81 -10.77
N LYS A 553 -17.24 -19.17 -9.98
CA LYS A 553 -17.62 -18.37 -8.81
C LYS A 553 -17.41 -16.91 -9.14
N ASP A 554 -18.32 -16.03 -8.71
CA ASP A 554 -18.12 -14.59 -8.77
C ASP A 554 -17.18 -14.16 -7.63
N ALA A 555 -16.09 -13.48 -7.99
CA ALA A 555 -15.06 -13.06 -7.05
C ALA A 555 -15.58 -12.04 -6.02
N GLN A 556 -16.56 -11.22 -6.36
CA GLN A 556 -17.14 -10.22 -5.46
C GLN A 556 -17.78 -10.84 -4.21
N PHE A 557 -18.33 -12.05 -4.33
CA PHE A 557 -19.02 -12.75 -3.24
C PHE A 557 -18.17 -13.79 -2.52
N THR A 558 -17.07 -14.22 -3.12
CA THR A 558 -16.30 -15.37 -2.65
C THR A 558 -14.90 -15.00 -2.16
N VAL A 559 -14.45 -13.77 -2.40
CA VAL A 559 -13.15 -13.28 -1.92
C VAL A 559 -13.33 -12.60 -0.57
N GLU A 560 -12.58 -13.04 0.44
CA GLU A 560 -12.64 -12.46 1.80
C GLU A 560 -12.31 -10.95 1.80
N ARG A 561 -11.31 -10.55 1.01
CA ARG A 561 -10.89 -9.15 0.84
C ARG A 561 -11.47 -8.55 -0.43
N ALA A 562 -12.79 -8.58 -0.57
CA ALA A 562 -13.49 -7.91 -1.66
C ALA A 562 -13.77 -6.43 -1.33
N SER A 563 -13.62 -5.56 -2.34
CA SER A 563 -13.96 -4.14 -2.23
C SER A 563 -15.46 -3.96 -1.94
N PRO A 564 -15.85 -3.04 -1.05
CA PRO A 564 -17.26 -2.76 -0.78
C PRO A 564 -17.92 -1.86 -1.83
N TRP A 565 -17.25 -1.54 -2.95
CA TRP A 565 -17.70 -0.56 -3.93
C TRP A 565 -18.19 -1.21 -5.22
N SER A 566 -19.19 -0.58 -5.84
CA SER A 566 -19.65 -0.91 -7.19
C SER A 566 -18.70 -0.37 -8.25
N SER A 567 -18.57 -1.05 -9.38
CA SER A 567 -17.75 -0.62 -10.50
C SER A 567 -18.42 0.46 -11.36
N HIS A 568 -19.74 0.52 -11.45
CA HIS A 568 -20.45 1.52 -12.25
C HIS A 568 -20.88 2.71 -11.40
N HIS A 569 -20.38 3.91 -11.72
CA HIS A 569 -20.61 5.14 -10.95
C HIS A 569 -21.34 6.24 -11.73
N GLY A 570 -21.58 6.07 -13.02
CA GLY A 570 -22.32 7.02 -13.84
C GLY A 570 -21.44 7.94 -14.70
N ASP A 571 -22.09 8.80 -15.47
CA ASP A 571 -21.42 9.70 -16.43
C ASP A 571 -20.61 10.78 -15.71
N PRO A 572 -19.28 10.80 -15.83
CA PRO A 572 -18.42 11.78 -15.16
C PRO A 572 -18.65 13.24 -15.62
N LYS A 573 -19.37 13.46 -16.72
CA LYS A 573 -19.73 14.80 -17.21
C LYS A 573 -21.07 15.31 -16.67
N ARG A 574 -21.91 14.43 -16.12
CA ARG A 574 -23.29 14.74 -15.72
C ARG A 574 -23.55 14.50 -14.25
N ASP A 575 -22.86 13.53 -13.67
CA ASP A 575 -23.08 13.07 -12.32
C ASP A 575 -21.98 13.58 -11.38
N ASP A 576 -22.26 13.60 -10.08
CA ASP A 576 -21.23 13.84 -9.06
C ASP A 576 -20.31 12.61 -8.99
N ILE A 577 -19.22 12.64 -9.76
CA ILE A 577 -18.23 11.57 -9.87
C ILE A 577 -17.43 11.34 -8.58
N GLY A 578 -17.52 12.24 -7.60
CA GLY A 578 -16.86 12.08 -6.31
C GLY A 578 -17.41 10.92 -5.47
N THR A 579 -18.56 10.35 -5.86
CA THR A 579 -19.29 9.38 -5.03
C THR A 579 -19.34 8.02 -5.71
N LEU A 580 -18.37 7.16 -5.45
CA LEU A 580 -18.52 5.73 -5.72
C LEU A 580 -19.67 5.17 -4.90
N ARG A 581 -20.57 4.43 -5.58
CA ARG A 581 -21.70 3.78 -4.91
C ARG A 581 -21.24 2.48 -4.26
N PRO A 582 -21.68 2.18 -3.02
CA PRO A 582 -21.38 0.90 -2.39
C PRO A 582 -21.84 -0.29 -3.23
N PHE A 583 -21.13 -1.39 -3.14
CA PHE A 583 -21.53 -2.63 -3.81
C PHE A 583 -22.89 -3.13 -3.29
N PHE A 584 -23.81 -3.43 -4.22
CA PHE A 584 -25.09 -4.03 -3.84
C PHE A 584 -24.89 -5.45 -3.30
N ARG A 585 -25.45 -5.72 -2.13
CA ARG A 585 -25.58 -7.08 -1.60
C ARG A 585 -27.07 -7.46 -1.56
N PRO A 586 -27.45 -8.70 -1.89
CA PRO A 586 -28.82 -9.15 -1.74
C PRO A 586 -29.35 -8.84 -0.33
N GLY A 587 -30.54 -8.22 -0.28
CA GLY A 587 -31.16 -7.80 0.99
C GLY A 587 -30.73 -6.42 1.51
N SER A 588 -29.87 -5.67 0.80
CA SER A 588 -29.54 -4.29 1.13
C SER A 588 -30.41 -3.29 0.35
N ASP A 589 -30.69 -2.11 0.93
CA ASP A 589 -31.42 -1.02 0.27
C ASP A 589 -30.56 -0.19 -0.70
N ASN A 590 -29.32 -0.59 -0.93
CA ASN A 590 -28.38 0.13 -1.74
C ASN A 590 -28.80 0.16 -3.21
N PRO A 591 -28.92 1.35 -3.86
CA PRO A 591 -29.37 1.49 -5.25
C PRO A 591 -28.30 1.17 -6.31
N SER A 592 -27.06 0.85 -5.93
CA SER A 592 -25.98 0.68 -6.91
C SER A 592 -26.15 -0.56 -7.77
N ASN A 593 -25.70 -0.44 -9.02
CA ASN A 593 -25.63 -1.55 -9.97
C ASN A 593 -24.17 -1.91 -10.22
N SER A 594 -23.73 -3.10 -9.80
CA SER A 594 -22.48 -3.68 -10.28
C SER A 594 -22.76 -4.28 -11.64
N LEU A 595 -22.03 -3.84 -12.65
CA LEU A 595 -22.14 -4.31 -14.03
C LEU A 595 -20.91 -5.11 -14.44
N ASP A 596 -19.74 -4.80 -13.84
CA ASP A 596 -18.49 -5.47 -14.11
C ASP A 596 -18.27 -6.59 -13.09
N HIS A 597 -18.10 -7.80 -13.57
CA HIS A 597 -17.95 -9.00 -12.78
C HIS A 597 -16.68 -9.75 -13.16
N VAL A 598 -16.07 -10.41 -12.18
CA VAL A 598 -14.94 -11.32 -12.38
C VAL A 598 -15.34 -12.72 -11.90
N HIS A 599 -15.22 -13.69 -12.81
CA HIS A 599 -15.55 -15.08 -12.52
C HIS A 599 -14.30 -15.96 -12.59
N TYR A 600 -14.25 -16.98 -11.74
CA TYR A 600 -13.11 -17.87 -11.68
C TYR A 600 -13.48 -19.31 -11.28
N ARG A 601 -12.61 -20.26 -11.67
CA ARG A 601 -12.65 -21.67 -11.27
C ARG A 601 -11.23 -22.22 -11.23
N GLY A 602 -10.93 -23.11 -10.25
CA GLY A 602 -9.63 -23.82 -10.17
C GLY A 602 -8.44 -22.92 -9.81
N ILE A 603 -8.70 -21.82 -9.12
CA ILE A 603 -7.65 -20.88 -8.64
C ILE A 603 -7.89 -20.54 -7.17
N GLU A 604 -6.85 -20.08 -6.49
CA GLU A 604 -6.92 -19.47 -5.15
C GLU A 604 -7.18 -17.97 -5.28
N PRO A 605 -8.35 -17.48 -4.88
CA PRO A 605 -8.66 -16.05 -4.91
C PRO A 605 -8.00 -15.34 -3.70
N LEU A 606 -7.33 -14.22 -3.92
CA LEU A 606 -6.61 -13.49 -2.86
C LEU A 606 -7.27 -12.17 -2.50
N ALA A 607 -7.63 -11.36 -3.50
CA ALA A 607 -8.24 -10.05 -3.28
C ALA A 607 -9.01 -9.58 -4.51
N LEU A 608 -10.07 -8.81 -4.30
CA LEU A 608 -10.77 -8.08 -5.35
C LEU A 608 -10.92 -6.61 -4.93
N ARG A 609 -10.50 -5.70 -5.80
CA ARG A 609 -10.54 -4.26 -5.56
C ARG A 609 -11.19 -3.53 -6.72
N VAL A 610 -12.03 -2.55 -6.41
CA VAL A 610 -12.51 -1.54 -7.35
C VAL A 610 -11.62 -0.29 -7.17
N ASP A 611 -11.03 0.22 -8.24
CA ASP A 611 -10.18 1.42 -8.16
C ASP A 611 -11.04 2.67 -7.92
N ARG A 612 -10.55 3.55 -7.05
CA ARG A 612 -11.25 4.75 -6.59
C ARG A 612 -10.48 6.03 -6.85
N SER A 613 -9.36 5.91 -7.57
CA SER A 613 -8.52 7.07 -7.85
C SER A 613 -9.25 8.09 -8.72
N GLN A 614 -9.13 9.37 -8.37
CA GLN A 614 -9.82 10.46 -9.07
C GLN A 614 -9.48 10.50 -10.55
N ASP A 615 -8.22 10.27 -10.90
CA ASP A 615 -7.74 10.23 -12.28
C ASP A 615 -8.39 9.11 -13.10
N VAL A 616 -8.79 8.01 -12.46
CA VAL A 616 -9.50 6.89 -13.09
C VAL A 616 -11.02 7.13 -13.14
N LEU A 617 -11.59 7.67 -12.06
CA LEU A 617 -13.01 8.04 -12.01
C LEU A 617 -13.39 9.05 -13.11
N GLU A 618 -12.47 9.96 -13.45
CA GLU A 618 -12.64 10.93 -14.53
C GLU A 618 -12.52 10.33 -15.94
N CYS A 619 -12.05 9.08 -16.05
CA CYS A 619 -11.76 8.45 -17.34
C CYS A 619 -12.93 7.66 -17.94
N SER A 620 -13.86 7.19 -17.11
CA SER A 620 -14.96 6.34 -17.54
C SER A 620 -16.14 6.48 -16.58
N ASP A 621 -17.31 6.08 -16.99
CA ASP A 621 -18.48 5.85 -16.13
C ASP A 621 -18.38 4.53 -15.35
N HIS A 622 -17.33 3.74 -15.62
CA HIS A 622 -16.96 2.55 -14.90
C HIS A 622 -15.60 2.71 -14.20
N SER A 623 -15.47 2.09 -13.04
CA SER A 623 -14.20 1.91 -12.33
C SER A 623 -13.59 0.56 -12.65
N PRO A 624 -12.26 0.45 -12.82
CA PRO A 624 -11.61 -0.84 -13.02
C PRO A 624 -11.83 -1.77 -11.85
N VAL A 625 -12.08 -3.04 -12.14
CA VAL A 625 -12.11 -4.11 -11.15
C VAL A 625 -10.81 -4.92 -11.26
N ILE A 626 -10.07 -5.01 -10.16
CA ILE A 626 -8.75 -5.64 -10.06
C ILE A 626 -8.87 -6.88 -9.21
N PHE A 627 -8.52 -8.04 -9.77
CA PHE A 627 -8.57 -9.33 -9.12
C PHE A 627 -7.18 -9.95 -9.01
N THR A 628 -6.76 -10.29 -7.79
CA THR A 628 -5.48 -10.97 -7.51
C THR A 628 -5.74 -12.41 -7.11
N PHE A 629 -4.97 -13.34 -7.68
CA PHE A 629 -5.18 -14.78 -7.51
C PHE A 629 -3.89 -15.57 -7.70
N LYS A 630 -3.93 -16.89 -7.35
CA LYS A 630 -2.90 -17.89 -7.71
C LYS A 630 -3.52 -19.03 -8.48
N LEU A 631 -2.73 -19.64 -9.34
CA LEU A 631 -3.09 -20.91 -9.97
C LEU A 631 -2.83 -22.06 -8.97
N ASN A 632 -3.83 -22.92 -8.76
CA ASN A 632 -3.72 -24.08 -7.86
C ASN A 632 -2.84 -25.17 -8.46
#